data_8b644d01543166119285d7a4c963310b
#
_entry.id   8b644d01543166119285d7a4c963310b
#
_cell.length_a   1.000
_cell.length_b   1.000
_cell.length_c   1.000
_cell.angle_alpha   90.00
_cell.angle_beta   90.00
_cell.angle_gamma   90.00
#
_symmetry.space_group_name_H-M   'P 1'
#
loop_
_entity.id
_entity.type
_entity.pdbx_description
1 polymer ?
#
loop_
_entity_poly.entity_id
_entity_poly.type
_entity_poly.pdbx_seq_one_letter_code
_entity_poly.pdbx_strand_id
1 'polypeptide(L)'
;MSKVTVIRPKKTFSLNDLKEIWAYKELLYFFAWRDLKVRYKQTAVGVMWAIFQPFMAMVVFSLIFGKLAHMPSDGVPYPIFVYTGLLFWQFFSSSLSDVSNSLILNQAIVTKVYFPRLLLPLAAIATNLVDFFVASIVLVGLMFYYGFLPHIMGLSIIPVLLVISFLASLGGGLFLASINVKYRDVRYILPYFLQMLLFVTPVIYPSSIAGKYAWILSINPMTGVIKAARAAVLGTEPINWFLLELSLLAVAVLIVIGVVMFKKMERYFADII
;
A
#
# COMPACT_ATOMS: atom_id res chain seq x y z
N MET A 1 24.06 2.28 40.16
CA MET A 1 24.58 3.12 39.07
C MET A 1 23.38 3.63 38.26
N SER A 2 23.07 4.92 38.35
CA SER A 2 22.00 5.56 37.56
C SER A 2 22.42 5.60 36.06
N LYS A 3 21.67 4.92 35.21
CA LYS A 3 21.85 5.06 33.76
C LYS A 3 21.50 6.50 33.35
N VAL A 4 22.48 7.29 33.01
CA VAL A 4 22.27 8.62 32.43
C VAL A 4 21.86 8.42 30.97
N THR A 5 20.61 8.72 30.64
CA THR A 5 20.11 8.71 29.26
C THR A 5 20.35 10.08 28.65
N VAL A 6 21.30 10.18 27.74
CA VAL A 6 21.58 11.43 27.01
C VAL A 6 20.72 11.48 25.76
N ILE A 7 19.69 12.32 25.75
CA ILE A 7 18.84 12.55 24.57
C ILE A 7 19.54 13.58 23.70
N ARG A 8 20.08 13.15 22.54
CA ARG A 8 20.64 14.03 21.52
C ARG A 8 19.78 14.00 20.25
N PRO A 9 19.51 15.15 19.62
CA PRO A 9 18.78 15.18 18.36
C PRO A 9 19.57 14.45 17.27
N LYS A 10 19.06 13.34 16.77
CA LYS A 10 19.68 12.57 15.69
C LYS A 10 19.36 13.24 14.35
N LYS A 11 20.38 13.51 13.54
CA LYS A 11 20.22 14.20 12.23
C LYS A 11 19.88 13.24 11.07
N THR A 12 20.14 11.95 11.21
CA THR A 12 20.04 10.96 10.12
C THR A 12 19.46 9.65 10.65
N PHE A 13 18.76 8.89 9.80
CA PHE A 13 18.27 7.56 10.12
C PHE A 13 19.46 6.62 10.40
N SER A 14 19.41 5.89 11.49
CA SER A 14 20.46 4.95 11.90
C SER A 14 19.85 3.58 12.23
N LEU A 15 20.68 2.53 12.21
CA LEU A 15 20.28 1.19 12.63
C LEU A 15 19.74 1.15 14.08
N ASN A 16 20.13 2.12 14.91
CA ASN A 16 19.60 2.25 16.26
C ASN A 16 18.11 2.67 16.24
N ASP A 17 17.62 3.36 15.21
CA ASP A 17 16.21 3.71 15.11
C ASP A 17 15.35 2.46 14.88
N LEU A 18 15.86 1.46 14.14
CA LEU A 18 15.19 0.17 13.99
C LEU A 18 15.15 -0.61 15.31
N LYS A 19 16.22 -0.58 16.09
CA LYS A 19 16.24 -1.18 17.43
C LYS A 19 15.26 -0.48 18.37
N GLU A 20 15.16 0.84 18.27
CA GLU A 20 14.20 1.63 19.04
C GLU A 20 12.75 1.27 18.63
N ILE A 21 12.44 1.19 17.34
CA ILE A 21 11.11 0.72 16.87
C ILE A 21 10.80 -0.68 17.42
N TRP A 22 11.77 -1.59 17.37
CA TRP A 22 11.59 -2.94 17.89
C TRP A 22 11.37 -2.99 19.41
N ALA A 23 12.02 -2.10 20.17
CA ALA A 23 11.79 -1.96 21.61
C ALA A 23 10.35 -1.50 21.92
N TYR A 24 9.69 -0.77 21.01
CA TYR A 24 8.31 -0.32 21.14
C TYR A 24 7.30 -1.18 20.35
N LYS A 25 7.62 -2.45 20.06
CA LYS A 25 6.73 -3.36 19.30
C LYS A 25 5.33 -3.54 19.92
N GLU A 26 5.24 -3.51 21.24
CA GLU A 26 3.95 -3.60 21.95
C GLU A 26 3.08 -2.38 21.68
N LEU A 27 3.68 -1.20 21.62
CA LEU A 27 2.97 0.03 21.27
C LEU A 27 2.51 0.02 19.80
N LEU A 28 3.35 -0.53 18.89
CA LEU A 28 2.97 -0.75 17.49
C LEU A 28 1.73 -1.65 17.38
N TYR A 29 1.75 -2.79 18.10
CA TYR A 29 0.61 -3.70 18.15
C TYR A 29 -0.64 -3.01 18.71
N PHE A 30 -0.50 -2.24 19.78
CA PHE A 30 -1.60 -1.51 20.39
C PHE A 30 -2.23 -0.49 19.42
N PHE A 31 -1.42 0.28 18.69
CA PHE A 31 -1.93 1.22 17.69
C PHE A 31 -2.64 0.50 16.53
N ALA A 32 -2.03 -0.55 15.98
CA ALA A 32 -2.66 -1.34 14.90
C ALA A 32 -4.00 -1.96 15.38
N TRP A 33 -4.02 -2.52 16.59
CA TRP A 33 -5.24 -3.11 17.17
C TRP A 33 -6.34 -2.07 17.45
N ARG A 34 -5.95 -0.89 17.96
CA ARG A 34 -6.87 0.23 18.16
C ARG A 34 -7.51 0.64 16.82
N ASP A 35 -6.68 0.82 15.79
CA ASP A 35 -7.13 1.29 14.49
C ASP A 35 -8.04 0.26 13.82
N LEU A 36 -7.75 -1.04 13.94
CA LEU A 36 -8.63 -2.14 13.53
C LEU A 36 -9.96 -2.09 14.27
N LYS A 37 -9.93 -1.92 15.60
CA LYS A 37 -11.17 -1.81 16.39
C LYS A 37 -12.03 -0.63 15.98
N VAL A 38 -11.42 0.54 15.79
CA VAL A 38 -12.15 1.76 15.37
C VAL A 38 -12.77 1.54 14.00
N ARG A 39 -12.02 0.94 13.06
CA ARG A 39 -12.49 0.70 11.69
C ARG A 39 -13.69 -0.26 11.64
N TYR A 40 -13.71 -1.31 12.45
CA TYR A 40 -14.70 -2.37 12.32
C TYR A 40 -15.79 -2.39 13.39
N LYS A 41 -15.52 -1.97 14.63
CA LYS A 41 -16.46 -2.09 15.75
C LYS A 41 -17.65 -1.12 15.64
N GLN A 42 -17.49 0.03 14.99
CA GLN A 42 -18.49 1.10 14.92
C GLN A 42 -19.23 1.14 13.58
N THR A 43 -19.09 0.11 12.74
CA THR A 43 -19.76 0.06 11.44
C THR A 43 -20.77 -1.08 11.40
N ALA A 44 -21.96 -0.85 10.82
CA ALA A 44 -23.01 -1.85 10.70
C ALA A 44 -22.57 -3.08 9.88
N VAL A 45 -21.69 -2.90 8.91
CA VAL A 45 -21.21 -3.94 7.99
C VAL A 45 -19.86 -4.54 8.44
N GLY A 46 -19.13 -3.85 9.35
CA GLY A 46 -17.85 -4.34 9.92
C GLY A 46 -16.81 -4.70 8.86
N VAL A 47 -16.20 -5.87 9.05
CA VAL A 47 -15.15 -6.42 8.17
C VAL A 47 -15.63 -6.64 6.74
N MET A 48 -16.94 -6.81 6.51
CA MET A 48 -17.51 -7.00 5.17
C MET A 48 -17.21 -5.82 4.23
N TRP A 49 -16.93 -4.63 4.78
CA TRP A 49 -16.57 -3.46 3.96
C TRP A 49 -15.25 -3.65 3.22
N ALA A 50 -14.28 -4.34 3.83
CA ALA A 50 -13.01 -4.69 3.20
C ALA A 50 -13.18 -5.62 1.98
N ILE A 51 -14.25 -6.42 1.98
CA ILE A 51 -14.63 -7.29 0.86
C ILE A 51 -15.46 -6.52 -0.16
N PHE A 52 -16.48 -5.79 0.31
CA PHE A 52 -17.50 -5.17 -0.53
C PHE A 52 -16.91 -4.13 -1.48
N GLN A 53 -16.01 -3.29 -1.00
CA GLN A 53 -15.42 -2.21 -1.81
C GLN A 53 -14.64 -2.74 -3.04
N PRO A 54 -13.65 -3.64 -2.93
CA PRO A 54 -12.95 -4.17 -4.11
C PRO A 54 -13.84 -5.06 -4.97
N PHE A 55 -14.81 -5.77 -4.37
CA PHE A 55 -15.77 -6.59 -5.10
C PHE A 55 -16.68 -5.73 -5.98
N MET A 56 -17.26 -4.67 -5.46
CA MET A 56 -18.10 -3.76 -6.23
C MET A 56 -17.31 -3.05 -7.33
N ALA A 57 -16.08 -2.63 -7.05
CA ALA A 57 -15.20 -2.08 -8.07
C ALA A 57 -14.94 -3.09 -9.20
N MET A 58 -14.68 -4.35 -8.87
CA MET A 58 -14.55 -5.44 -9.85
C MET A 58 -15.81 -5.59 -10.70
N VAL A 59 -16.99 -5.62 -10.08
CA VAL A 59 -18.27 -5.77 -10.80
C VAL A 59 -18.46 -4.60 -11.78
N VAL A 60 -18.30 -3.36 -11.32
CA VAL A 60 -18.46 -2.16 -12.15
C VAL A 60 -17.44 -2.17 -13.31
N PHE A 61 -16.18 -2.42 -13.03
CA PHE A 61 -15.16 -2.46 -14.10
C PHE A 61 -15.38 -3.61 -15.07
N SER A 62 -15.85 -4.76 -14.60
CA SER A 62 -16.15 -5.90 -15.47
C SER A 62 -17.34 -5.62 -16.39
N LEU A 63 -18.35 -4.90 -15.92
CA LEU A 63 -19.48 -4.50 -16.74
C LEU A 63 -19.07 -3.45 -17.79
N ILE A 64 -18.38 -2.41 -17.36
CA ILE A 64 -18.03 -1.29 -18.24
C ILE A 64 -16.92 -1.69 -19.22
N PHE A 65 -15.78 -2.15 -18.70
CA PHE A 65 -14.61 -2.42 -19.53
C PHE A 65 -14.61 -3.83 -20.12
N GLY A 66 -15.09 -4.83 -19.36
CA GLY A 66 -15.14 -6.21 -19.84
C GLY A 66 -16.26 -6.45 -20.85
N LYS A 67 -17.51 -6.08 -20.51
CA LYS A 67 -18.68 -6.36 -21.38
C LYS A 67 -18.99 -5.27 -22.39
N LEU A 68 -18.96 -3.97 -22.00
CA LEU A 68 -19.34 -2.89 -22.91
C LEU A 68 -18.18 -2.44 -23.81
N ALA A 69 -16.99 -2.27 -23.24
CA ALA A 69 -15.83 -1.81 -24.00
C ALA A 69 -15.01 -2.95 -24.64
N HIS A 70 -15.35 -4.21 -24.36
CA HIS A 70 -14.62 -5.41 -24.87
C HIS A 70 -13.11 -5.33 -24.66
N MET A 71 -12.68 -4.79 -23.50
CA MET A 71 -11.27 -4.64 -23.18
C MET A 71 -10.60 -6.02 -23.07
N PRO A 72 -9.44 -6.23 -23.72
CA PRO A 72 -8.72 -7.49 -23.60
C PRO A 72 -8.27 -7.77 -22.18
N SER A 73 -8.17 -9.07 -21.82
CA SER A 73 -7.77 -9.57 -20.50
C SER A 73 -6.77 -10.72 -20.59
N ASP A 74 -5.96 -10.75 -21.65
CA ASP A 74 -4.89 -11.74 -21.90
C ASP A 74 -5.37 -13.21 -21.79
N GLY A 75 -6.59 -13.48 -22.28
CA GLY A 75 -7.18 -14.83 -22.32
C GLY A 75 -7.81 -15.29 -20.99
N VAL A 76 -7.91 -14.43 -20.00
CA VAL A 76 -8.50 -14.73 -18.69
C VAL A 76 -9.87 -14.06 -18.56
N PRO A 77 -10.86 -14.63 -17.82
CA PRO A 77 -12.09 -13.93 -17.49
C PRO A 77 -11.83 -12.57 -16.83
N TYR A 78 -12.40 -11.52 -17.40
CA TYR A 78 -12.11 -10.14 -16.98
C TYR A 78 -12.29 -9.88 -15.48
N PRO A 79 -13.32 -10.46 -14.75
CA PRO A 79 -13.47 -10.21 -13.32
C PRO A 79 -12.27 -10.65 -12.48
N ILE A 80 -11.70 -11.83 -12.72
CA ILE A 80 -10.54 -12.30 -11.95
C ILE A 80 -9.26 -11.53 -12.34
N PHE A 81 -9.13 -11.14 -13.61
CA PHE A 81 -8.04 -10.31 -14.10
C PHE A 81 -8.02 -8.94 -13.39
N VAL A 82 -9.15 -8.25 -13.34
CA VAL A 82 -9.23 -6.92 -12.73
C VAL A 82 -9.17 -7.01 -11.20
N TYR A 83 -9.78 -8.04 -10.59
CA TYR A 83 -9.75 -8.19 -9.14
C TYR A 83 -8.34 -8.42 -8.60
N THR A 84 -7.54 -9.22 -9.28
CA THR A 84 -6.13 -9.43 -8.91
C THR A 84 -5.35 -8.12 -8.90
N GLY A 85 -5.55 -7.26 -9.89
CA GLY A 85 -4.93 -5.93 -9.93
C GLY A 85 -5.47 -4.99 -8.85
N LEU A 86 -6.79 -4.98 -8.64
CA LEU A 86 -7.45 -4.14 -7.63
C LEU A 86 -7.01 -4.50 -6.21
N LEU A 87 -6.75 -5.77 -5.92
CA LEU A 87 -6.33 -6.21 -4.59
C LEU A 87 -5.01 -5.55 -4.16
N PHE A 88 -3.99 -5.59 -5.01
CA PHE A 88 -2.70 -4.95 -4.74
C PHE A 88 -2.79 -3.42 -4.81
N TRP A 89 -3.57 -2.90 -5.74
CA TRP A 89 -3.81 -1.47 -5.86
C TRP A 89 -4.48 -0.90 -4.61
N GLN A 90 -5.54 -1.54 -4.13
CA GLN A 90 -6.27 -1.10 -2.94
C GLN A 90 -5.37 -1.09 -1.71
N PHE A 91 -4.58 -2.17 -1.52
CA PHE A 91 -3.60 -2.22 -0.44
C PHE A 91 -2.61 -1.05 -0.49
N PHE A 92 -2.03 -0.79 -1.66
CA PHE A 92 -1.10 0.32 -1.86
C PHE A 92 -1.75 1.67 -1.62
N SER A 93 -2.88 1.95 -2.26
CA SER A 93 -3.53 3.27 -2.23
C SER A 93 -4.08 3.60 -0.84
N SER A 94 -4.72 2.64 -0.16
CA SER A 94 -5.20 2.82 1.21
C SER A 94 -4.04 3.01 2.18
N SER A 95 -2.98 2.19 2.07
CA SER A 95 -1.80 2.31 2.93
C SER A 95 -1.09 3.66 2.72
N LEU A 96 -0.92 4.10 1.48
CA LEU A 96 -0.33 5.40 1.17
C LEU A 96 -1.13 6.56 1.79
N SER A 97 -2.45 6.50 1.65
CA SER A 97 -3.36 7.51 2.21
C SER A 97 -3.33 7.54 3.74
N ASP A 98 -3.43 6.36 4.37
CA ASP A 98 -3.46 6.26 5.83
C ASP A 98 -2.11 6.66 6.46
N VAL A 99 -0.98 6.26 5.85
CA VAL A 99 0.36 6.71 6.26
C VAL A 99 0.49 8.22 6.15
N SER A 100 0.04 8.81 5.03
CA SER A 100 0.08 10.26 4.82
C SER A 100 -0.70 11.04 5.89
N ASN A 101 -1.79 10.49 6.40
CA ASN A 101 -2.65 11.13 7.41
C ASN A 101 -2.32 10.70 8.86
N SER A 102 -1.46 9.70 9.06
CA SER A 102 -1.24 9.04 10.35
C SER A 102 -0.83 9.98 11.49
N LEU A 103 0.02 10.98 11.22
CA LEU A 103 0.48 11.94 12.21
C LEU A 103 -0.63 12.92 12.60
N ILE A 104 -1.37 13.44 11.64
CA ILE A 104 -2.43 14.42 11.86
C ILE A 104 -3.60 13.79 12.61
N LEU A 105 -3.98 12.56 12.24
CA LEU A 105 -5.07 11.86 12.95
C LEU A 105 -4.71 11.51 14.40
N ASN A 106 -3.41 11.41 14.71
CA ASN A 106 -2.91 11.08 16.03
C ASN A 106 -2.23 12.27 16.74
N GLN A 107 -2.51 13.52 16.33
CA GLN A 107 -1.85 14.72 16.84
C GLN A 107 -1.89 14.83 18.38
N ALA A 108 -3.00 14.44 19.00
CA ALA A 108 -3.17 14.49 20.46
C ALA A 108 -2.18 13.60 21.23
N ILE A 109 -1.73 12.50 20.61
CA ILE A 109 -0.73 11.60 21.20
C ILE A 109 0.69 12.06 20.85
N VAL A 110 0.91 12.50 19.60
CA VAL A 110 2.21 12.97 19.10
C VAL A 110 2.73 14.17 19.89
N THR A 111 1.85 15.05 20.36
CA THR A 111 2.21 16.26 21.14
C THR A 111 2.40 16.00 22.62
N LYS A 112 1.82 14.93 23.19
CA LYS A 112 1.81 14.70 24.64
C LYS A 112 2.75 13.61 25.12
N VAL A 113 3.08 12.63 24.27
CA VAL A 113 3.85 11.43 24.66
C VAL A 113 5.04 11.25 23.73
N TYR A 114 6.19 10.93 24.32
CA TYR A 114 7.37 10.60 23.52
C TYR A 114 7.37 9.12 23.13
N PHE A 115 7.42 8.87 21.84
CA PHE A 115 7.64 7.56 21.23
C PHE A 115 8.20 7.73 19.79
N PRO A 116 8.81 6.70 19.18
CA PRO A 116 9.27 6.75 17.79
C PRO A 116 8.08 6.98 16.84
N ARG A 117 8.02 8.12 16.19
CA ARG A 117 6.85 8.56 15.41
C ARG A 117 6.56 7.69 14.19
N LEU A 118 7.56 6.91 13.71
CA LEU A 118 7.40 5.90 12.66
C LEU A 118 6.42 4.78 13.03
N LEU A 119 6.11 4.58 14.31
CA LEU A 119 5.15 3.56 14.73
C LEU A 119 3.74 3.82 14.20
N LEU A 120 3.31 5.09 14.06
CA LEU A 120 2.00 5.44 13.54
C LEU A 120 1.83 5.08 12.05
N PRO A 121 2.76 5.47 11.14
CA PRO A 121 2.77 4.98 9.76
C PRO A 121 2.78 3.45 9.63
N LEU A 122 3.59 2.78 10.42
CA LEU A 122 3.68 1.31 10.40
C LEU A 122 2.38 0.65 10.87
N ALA A 123 1.73 1.18 11.92
CA ALA A 123 0.45 0.70 12.40
C ALA A 123 -0.66 0.86 11.35
N ALA A 124 -0.67 1.99 10.64
CA ALA A 124 -1.63 2.25 9.56
C ALA A 124 -1.51 1.20 8.43
N ILE A 125 -0.29 0.84 8.01
CA ILE A 125 -0.11 -0.19 6.99
C ILE A 125 -0.49 -1.58 7.52
N ALA A 126 -0.17 -1.89 8.78
CA ALA A 126 -0.54 -3.17 9.39
C ALA A 126 -2.07 -3.38 9.38
N THR A 127 -2.85 -2.32 9.57
CA THR A 127 -4.31 -2.36 9.46
C THR A 127 -4.76 -2.71 8.04
N ASN A 128 -4.19 -2.05 7.04
CA ASN A 128 -4.52 -2.32 5.63
C ASN A 128 -4.05 -3.71 5.15
N LEU A 129 -3.02 -4.27 5.77
CA LEU A 129 -2.58 -5.63 5.50
C LEU A 129 -3.64 -6.66 5.92
N VAL A 130 -4.35 -6.42 7.02
CA VAL A 130 -5.49 -7.26 7.43
C VAL A 130 -6.60 -7.17 6.38
N ASP A 131 -6.93 -5.97 5.89
CA ASP A 131 -7.93 -5.77 4.83
C ASP A 131 -7.53 -6.52 3.54
N PHE A 132 -6.25 -6.50 3.18
CA PHE A 132 -5.72 -7.25 2.04
C PHE A 132 -5.97 -8.76 2.19
N PHE A 133 -5.68 -9.36 3.35
CA PHE A 133 -5.91 -10.78 3.57
C PHE A 133 -7.40 -11.13 3.55
N VAL A 134 -8.25 -10.29 4.12
CA VAL A 134 -9.71 -10.46 4.07
C VAL A 134 -10.22 -10.39 2.63
N ALA A 135 -9.77 -9.41 1.85
CA ALA A 135 -10.14 -9.28 0.44
C ALA A 135 -9.58 -10.43 -0.43
N SER A 136 -8.44 -11.01 -0.06
CA SER A 136 -7.85 -12.16 -0.76
C SER A 136 -8.73 -13.40 -0.73
N ILE A 137 -9.62 -13.54 0.27
CA ILE A 137 -10.59 -14.64 0.34
C ILE A 137 -11.52 -14.63 -0.89
N VAL A 138 -11.91 -13.43 -1.34
CA VAL A 138 -12.73 -13.30 -2.57
C VAL A 138 -11.94 -13.71 -3.80
N LEU A 139 -10.65 -13.35 -3.89
CA LEU A 139 -9.79 -13.79 -4.99
C LEU A 139 -9.75 -15.31 -5.07
N VAL A 140 -9.53 -15.98 -3.94
CA VAL A 140 -9.56 -17.45 -3.84
C VAL A 140 -10.91 -18.01 -4.30
N GLY A 141 -12.02 -17.41 -3.87
CA GLY A 141 -13.37 -17.79 -4.32
C GLY A 141 -13.56 -17.64 -5.84
N LEU A 142 -13.07 -16.54 -6.42
CA LEU A 142 -13.11 -16.32 -7.87
C LEU A 142 -12.24 -17.35 -8.63
N MET A 143 -11.09 -17.72 -8.08
CA MET A 143 -10.22 -18.74 -8.68
C MET A 143 -10.94 -20.10 -8.75
N PHE A 144 -11.61 -20.51 -7.67
CA PHE A 144 -12.43 -21.71 -7.68
C PHE A 144 -13.58 -21.63 -8.67
N TYR A 145 -14.28 -20.49 -8.72
CA TYR A 145 -15.43 -20.29 -9.61
C TYR A 145 -15.04 -20.36 -11.10
N TYR A 146 -13.90 -19.79 -11.47
CA TYR A 146 -13.41 -19.80 -12.86
C TYR A 146 -12.50 -20.98 -13.21
N GLY A 147 -12.22 -21.88 -12.25
CA GLY A 147 -11.36 -23.05 -12.46
C GLY A 147 -9.87 -22.73 -12.65
N PHE A 148 -9.43 -21.54 -12.20
CA PHE A 148 -8.01 -21.18 -12.19
C PHE A 148 -7.37 -21.69 -10.91
N LEU A 149 -6.44 -22.65 -11.06
CA LEU A 149 -5.62 -23.11 -9.95
C LEU A 149 -4.30 -22.33 -9.94
N PRO A 150 -3.94 -21.69 -8.83
CA PRO A 150 -2.68 -20.96 -8.74
C PRO A 150 -1.51 -21.94 -8.88
N HIS A 151 -0.53 -21.55 -9.64
CA HIS A 151 0.71 -22.32 -9.69
C HIS A 151 1.46 -22.17 -8.36
N ILE A 152 1.83 -23.28 -7.71
CA ILE A 152 2.47 -23.24 -6.38
C ILE A 152 3.72 -22.35 -6.36
N MET A 153 4.53 -22.40 -7.43
CA MET A 153 5.67 -21.50 -7.59
C MET A 153 5.26 -20.02 -7.70
N GLY A 154 4.11 -19.72 -8.33
CA GLY A 154 3.57 -18.36 -8.39
C GLY A 154 3.15 -17.82 -7.02
N LEU A 155 2.55 -18.65 -6.19
CA LEU A 155 2.16 -18.24 -4.83
C LEU A 155 3.34 -17.83 -3.96
N SER A 156 4.53 -18.41 -4.16
CA SER A 156 5.74 -18.11 -3.39
C SER A 156 6.22 -16.67 -3.57
N ILE A 157 5.90 -16.01 -4.69
CA ILE A 157 6.28 -14.61 -4.96
C ILE A 157 5.33 -13.59 -4.33
N ILE A 158 4.09 -13.98 -3.98
CA ILE A 158 3.08 -13.07 -3.42
C ILE A 158 3.60 -12.33 -2.17
N PRO A 159 4.26 -12.99 -1.19
CA PRO A 159 4.85 -12.30 -0.05
C PRO A 159 5.88 -11.22 -0.45
N VAL A 160 6.69 -11.50 -1.48
CA VAL A 160 7.66 -10.52 -2.00
C VAL A 160 6.94 -9.31 -2.61
N LEU A 161 5.88 -9.54 -3.39
CA LEU A 161 5.06 -8.47 -3.97
C LEU A 161 4.37 -7.63 -2.89
N LEU A 162 3.91 -8.26 -1.81
CA LEU A 162 3.37 -7.56 -0.64
C LEU A 162 4.42 -6.68 0.04
N VAL A 163 5.64 -7.19 0.21
CA VAL A 163 6.74 -6.40 0.79
C VAL A 163 7.09 -5.20 -0.11
N ILE A 164 7.13 -5.38 -1.43
CA ILE A 164 7.37 -4.27 -2.37
C ILE A 164 6.25 -3.24 -2.27
N SER A 165 4.98 -3.66 -2.24
CA SER A 165 3.82 -2.77 -2.10
C SER A 165 3.81 -2.05 -0.75
N PHE A 166 4.16 -2.75 0.33
CA PHE A 166 4.34 -2.19 1.67
C PHE A 166 5.41 -1.09 1.67
N LEU A 167 6.57 -1.36 1.11
CA LEU A 167 7.66 -0.39 1.02
C LEU A 167 7.30 0.80 0.13
N ALA A 168 6.61 0.57 -0.99
CA ALA A 168 6.13 1.63 -1.87
C ALA A 168 5.18 2.59 -1.14
N SER A 169 4.19 2.03 -0.43
CA SER A 169 3.22 2.83 0.34
C SER A 169 3.87 3.51 1.55
N LEU A 170 4.83 2.85 2.22
CA LEU A 170 5.57 3.45 3.32
C LEU A 170 6.42 4.62 2.83
N GLY A 171 7.23 4.43 1.80
CA GLY A 171 8.13 5.48 1.28
C GLY A 171 7.37 6.71 0.78
N GLY A 172 6.39 6.49 -0.11
CA GLY A 172 5.53 7.55 -0.63
C GLY A 172 4.69 8.21 0.48
N GLY A 173 4.14 7.40 1.39
CA GLY A 173 3.34 7.87 2.51
C GLY A 173 4.13 8.70 3.52
N LEU A 174 5.35 8.32 3.88
CA LEU A 174 6.23 9.10 4.76
C LEU A 174 6.61 10.46 4.14
N PHE A 175 6.90 10.47 2.82
CA PHE A 175 7.13 11.71 2.10
C PHE A 175 5.92 12.63 2.19
N LEU A 176 4.73 12.11 1.87
CA LEU A 176 3.48 12.87 1.92
C LEU A 176 3.08 13.26 3.35
N ALA A 177 3.30 12.41 4.36
CA ALA A 177 3.05 12.72 5.76
C ALA A 177 3.89 13.92 6.21
N SER A 178 5.16 13.99 5.78
CA SER A 178 6.05 15.09 6.09
C SER A 178 5.56 16.42 5.51
N ILE A 179 4.99 16.39 4.31
CA ILE A 179 4.41 17.57 3.66
C ILE A 179 3.05 17.92 4.29
N ASN A 180 2.23 16.92 4.60
CA ASN A 180 0.88 17.07 5.12
C ASN A 180 0.85 17.77 6.50
N VAL A 181 1.87 17.56 7.32
CA VAL A 181 2.02 18.29 8.60
C VAL A 181 2.16 19.79 8.37
N LYS A 182 2.86 20.21 7.31
CA LYS A 182 3.07 21.62 7.00
C LYS A 182 1.95 22.19 6.13
N TYR A 183 1.50 21.41 5.16
CA TYR A 183 0.51 21.81 4.15
C TYR A 183 -0.65 20.83 4.16
N ARG A 184 -1.73 21.18 4.84
CA ARG A 184 -2.92 20.31 5.04
C ARG A 184 -3.69 20.02 3.75
N ASP A 185 -3.33 20.66 2.64
CA ASP A 185 -3.92 20.45 1.31
C ASP A 185 -3.65 19.04 0.76
N VAL A 186 -2.56 18.38 1.20
CA VAL A 186 -2.24 17.01 0.80
C VAL A 186 -3.41 16.06 1.04
N ARG A 187 -4.17 16.26 2.13
CA ARG A 187 -5.36 15.46 2.47
C ARG A 187 -6.42 15.48 1.37
N TYR A 188 -6.57 16.60 0.68
CA TYR A 188 -7.57 16.77 -0.37
C TYR A 188 -7.05 16.36 -1.74
N ILE A 189 -5.79 16.63 -2.03
CA ILE A 189 -5.15 16.34 -3.31
C ILE A 189 -4.89 14.85 -3.48
N LEU A 190 -4.47 14.16 -2.40
CA LEU A 190 -4.05 12.77 -2.45
C LEU A 190 -5.13 11.78 -2.95
N PRO A 191 -6.39 11.82 -2.46
CA PRO A 191 -7.43 10.93 -2.97
C PRO A 191 -7.67 11.11 -4.48
N TYR A 192 -7.68 12.35 -4.94
CA TYR A 192 -7.84 12.66 -6.36
C TYR A 192 -6.65 12.15 -7.19
N PHE A 193 -5.42 12.38 -6.71
CA PHE A 193 -4.22 11.86 -7.34
C PHE A 193 -4.21 10.33 -7.44
N LEU A 194 -4.60 9.63 -6.36
CA LEU A 194 -4.70 8.17 -6.35
C LEU A 194 -5.75 7.65 -7.32
N GLN A 195 -6.88 8.35 -7.45
CA GLN A 195 -7.91 8.00 -8.43
C GLN A 195 -7.39 8.13 -9.86
N MET A 196 -6.66 9.20 -10.18
CA MET A 196 -6.02 9.35 -11.48
C MET A 196 -4.96 8.28 -11.73
N LEU A 197 -4.14 8.01 -10.71
CA LEU A 197 -3.07 7.02 -10.80
C LEU A 197 -3.61 5.59 -11.01
N LEU A 198 -4.82 5.27 -10.55
CA LEU A 198 -5.50 4.01 -10.84
C LEU A 198 -5.67 3.77 -12.35
N PHE A 199 -6.04 4.83 -13.09
CA PHE A 199 -6.23 4.75 -14.55
C PHE A 199 -4.90 4.73 -15.32
N VAL A 200 -3.86 5.36 -14.78
CA VAL A 200 -2.52 5.31 -15.36
C VAL A 200 -1.85 3.96 -15.10
N THR A 201 -2.12 3.34 -13.96
CA THR A 201 -1.61 2.00 -13.62
C THR A 201 -2.40 0.93 -14.39
N PRO A 202 -1.76 -0.14 -14.92
CA PRO A 202 -2.44 -1.19 -15.67
C PRO A 202 -3.24 -2.12 -14.73
N VAL A 203 -4.18 -1.54 -13.94
CA VAL A 203 -5.10 -2.26 -13.05
C VAL A 203 -6.32 -2.75 -13.82
N ILE A 204 -6.88 -1.90 -14.68
CA ILE A 204 -8.13 -2.15 -15.41
C ILE A 204 -7.85 -2.79 -16.78
N TYR A 205 -6.70 -2.54 -17.35
CA TYR A 205 -6.30 -3.01 -18.68
C TYR A 205 -4.95 -3.75 -18.62
N PRO A 206 -4.65 -4.62 -19.59
CA PRO A 206 -3.35 -5.25 -19.67
C PRO A 206 -2.29 -4.28 -20.20
N SER A 207 -1.06 -4.44 -19.72
CA SER A 207 0.06 -3.57 -20.13
C SER A 207 0.41 -3.68 -21.63
N SER A 208 -0.06 -4.73 -22.30
CA SER A 208 0.11 -4.97 -23.75
C SER A 208 -0.52 -3.84 -24.59
N ILE A 209 -1.60 -3.20 -24.13
CA ILE A 209 -2.27 -2.10 -24.84
C ILE A 209 -1.37 -0.86 -24.96
N ALA A 210 -0.50 -0.63 -23.99
CA ALA A 210 0.36 0.58 -23.97
C ALA A 210 1.41 0.60 -25.10
N GLY A 211 1.71 -0.55 -25.73
CA GLY A 211 2.65 -0.65 -26.84
C GLY A 211 3.96 0.11 -26.57
N LYS A 212 4.31 1.07 -27.42
CA LYS A 212 5.53 1.90 -27.27
C LYS A 212 5.56 2.81 -26.05
N TYR A 213 4.43 3.05 -25.41
CA TYR A 213 4.32 3.87 -24.19
C TYR A 213 4.43 3.05 -22.89
N ALA A 214 4.67 1.74 -22.99
CA ALA A 214 4.79 0.86 -21.81
C ALA A 214 5.88 1.32 -20.81
N TRP A 215 6.92 2.02 -21.28
CA TRP A 215 7.96 2.58 -20.42
C TRP A 215 7.42 3.65 -19.46
N ILE A 216 6.41 4.44 -19.85
CA ILE A 216 5.78 5.45 -18.98
C ILE A 216 5.08 4.76 -17.81
N LEU A 217 4.38 3.65 -18.08
CA LEU A 217 3.73 2.85 -17.04
C LEU A 217 4.74 2.27 -16.06
N SER A 218 5.95 1.97 -16.54
CA SER A 218 7.02 1.36 -15.72
C SER A 218 7.63 2.32 -14.69
N ILE A 219 7.40 3.64 -14.81
CA ILE A 219 7.80 4.63 -13.80
C ILE A 219 7.01 4.40 -12.48
N ASN A 220 5.76 3.93 -12.60
CA ASN A 220 4.95 3.61 -11.43
C ASN A 220 5.38 2.25 -10.83
N PRO A 221 5.85 2.22 -9.57
CA PRO A 221 6.31 0.97 -8.94
C PRO A 221 5.24 -0.11 -8.86
N MET A 222 3.96 0.27 -8.83
CA MET A 222 2.86 -0.68 -8.78
C MET A 222 2.61 -1.42 -10.10
N THR A 223 3.12 -0.92 -11.23
CA THR A 223 2.96 -1.57 -12.54
C THR A 223 3.61 -2.95 -12.56
N GLY A 224 4.87 -3.05 -12.12
CA GLY A 224 5.58 -4.33 -12.05
C GLY A 224 4.97 -5.28 -11.03
N VAL A 225 4.55 -4.76 -9.88
CA VAL A 225 3.89 -5.56 -8.82
C VAL A 225 2.58 -6.17 -9.34
N ILE A 226 1.71 -5.38 -9.95
CA ILE A 226 0.40 -5.85 -10.46
C ILE A 226 0.58 -6.85 -11.60
N LYS A 227 1.52 -6.58 -12.53
CA LYS A 227 1.82 -7.53 -13.61
C LYS A 227 2.38 -8.84 -13.08
N ALA A 228 3.32 -8.78 -12.14
CA ALA A 228 3.87 -9.97 -11.49
C ALA A 228 2.81 -10.74 -10.67
N ALA A 229 1.89 -10.03 -9.99
CA ALA A 229 0.80 -10.65 -9.24
C ALA A 229 -0.16 -11.41 -10.17
N ARG A 230 -0.50 -10.85 -11.34
CA ARG A 230 -1.30 -11.55 -12.34
C ARG A 230 -0.57 -12.78 -12.89
N ALA A 231 0.69 -12.65 -13.26
CA ALA A 231 1.50 -13.77 -13.71
C ALA A 231 1.56 -14.89 -12.65
N ALA A 232 1.70 -14.52 -11.38
CA ALA A 232 1.78 -15.46 -10.26
C ALA A 232 0.46 -16.18 -9.98
N VAL A 233 -0.66 -15.43 -10.01
CA VAL A 233 -2.00 -15.94 -9.64
C VAL A 233 -2.67 -16.65 -10.81
N LEU A 234 -2.60 -16.07 -12.01
CA LEU A 234 -3.33 -16.56 -13.19
C LEU A 234 -2.51 -17.49 -14.08
N GLY A 235 -1.18 -17.43 -13.98
CA GLY A 235 -0.28 -18.33 -14.74
C GLY A 235 -0.29 -18.15 -16.25
N THR A 236 -0.88 -17.06 -16.76
CA THR A 236 -1.06 -16.81 -18.19
C THR A 236 0.18 -16.29 -18.91
N GLU A 237 1.05 -15.61 -18.17
CA GLU A 237 2.30 -15.04 -18.69
C GLU A 237 3.47 -15.35 -17.74
N PRO A 238 4.70 -15.43 -18.24
CA PRO A 238 5.87 -15.49 -17.37
C PRO A 238 6.07 -14.17 -16.62
N ILE A 239 6.63 -14.27 -15.41
CA ILE A 239 6.95 -13.09 -14.62
C ILE A 239 8.02 -12.26 -15.35
N ASN A 240 7.73 -11.00 -15.62
CA ASN A 240 8.69 -10.07 -16.19
C ASN A 240 9.60 -9.53 -15.08
N TRP A 241 10.74 -10.19 -14.87
CA TRP A 241 11.71 -9.85 -13.84
C TRP A 241 12.30 -8.45 -14.01
N PHE A 242 12.57 -8.02 -15.24
CA PHE A 242 13.09 -6.67 -15.52
C PHE A 242 12.13 -5.59 -15.03
N LEU A 243 10.83 -5.75 -15.28
CA LEU A 243 9.83 -4.79 -14.82
C LEU A 243 9.70 -4.79 -13.29
N LEU A 244 9.86 -5.94 -12.66
CA LEU A 244 9.83 -6.06 -11.20
C LEU A 244 11.08 -5.42 -10.57
N GLU A 245 12.26 -5.59 -11.16
CA GLU A 245 13.49 -4.94 -10.73
C GLU A 245 13.39 -3.41 -10.83
N LEU A 246 12.81 -2.91 -11.92
CA LEU A 246 12.57 -1.46 -12.09
C LEU A 246 11.61 -0.93 -11.03
N SER A 247 10.55 -1.69 -10.70
CA SER A 247 9.64 -1.36 -9.60
C SER A 247 10.36 -1.34 -8.26
N LEU A 248 11.24 -2.30 -7.99
CA LEU A 248 12.03 -2.35 -6.76
C LEU A 248 12.99 -1.16 -6.64
N LEU A 249 13.62 -0.76 -7.75
CA LEU A 249 14.47 0.43 -7.79
C LEU A 249 13.67 1.70 -7.47
N ALA A 250 12.49 1.86 -8.10
CA ALA A 250 11.61 3.00 -7.84
C ALA A 250 11.17 3.04 -6.36
N VAL A 251 10.84 1.89 -5.78
CA VAL A 251 10.49 1.76 -4.36
C VAL A 251 11.68 2.12 -3.47
N ALA A 252 12.89 1.66 -3.80
CA ALA A 252 14.09 2.01 -3.04
C ALA A 252 14.32 3.53 -3.00
N VAL A 253 14.14 4.20 -4.13
CA VAL A 253 14.23 5.67 -4.22
C VAL A 253 13.14 6.33 -3.37
N LEU A 254 11.89 5.87 -3.46
CA LEU A 254 10.77 6.41 -2.66
C LEU A 254 11.00 6.24 -1.15
N ILE A 255 11.52 5.10 -0.71
CA ILE A 255 11.83 4.85 0.70
C ILE A 255 12.93 5.80 1.18
N VAL A 256 14.01 5.96 0.42
CA VAL A 256 15.12 6.86 0.81
C VAL A 256 14.59 8.29 0.94
N ILE A 257 13.87 8.79 -0.07
CA ILE A 257 13.31 10.14 -0.05
C ILE A 257 12.32 10.30 1.12
N GLY A 258 11.40 9.34 1.29
CA GLY A 258 10.39 9.38 2.34
C GLY A 258 10.99 9.39 3.74
N VAL A 259 11.92 8.48 4.03
CA VAL A 259 12.58 8.38 5.34
C VAL A 259 13.42 9.63 5.63
N VAL A 260 14.19 10.13 4.66
CA VAL A 260 15.00 11.34 4.84
C VAL A 260 14.13 12.55 5.13
N MET A 261 13.05 12.77 4.36
CA MET A 261 12.11 13.88 4.57
C MET A 261 11.40 13.76 5.92
N PHE A 262 10.94 12.56 6.27
CA PHE A 262 10.27 12.30 7.53
C PHE A 262 11.18 12.61 8.73
N LYS A 263 12.41 12.11 8.72
CA LYS A 263 13.40 12.37 9.78
C LYS A 263 13.78 13.85 9.89
N LYS A 264 13.89 14.54 8.75
CA LYS A 264 14.15 15.98 8.75
C LYS A 264 13.03 16.78 9.39
N MET A 265 11.76 16.38 9.13
CA MET A 265 10.57 17.06 9.64
C MET A 265 10.17 16.60 11.05
N GLU A 266 10.58 15.39 11.47
CA GLU A 266 10.19 14.78 12.75
C GLU A 266 10.41 15.71 13.96
N ARG A 267 11.47 16.51 13.95
CA ARG A 267 11.79 17.47 15.03
C ARG A 267 10.78 18.60 15.15
N TYR A 268 10.10 18.93 14.06
CA TYR A 268 9.13 20.03 14.01
C TYR A 268 7.68 19.56 14.21
N PHE A 269 7.43 18.25 14.19
CA PHE A 269 6.06 17.73 14.27
C PHE A 269 5.33 18.17 15.55
N ALA A 270 6.01 18.16 16.70
CA ALA A 270 5.40 18.55 17.97
C ALA A 270 5.07 20.05 18.06
N ASP A 271 5.76 20.89 17.26
CA ASP A 271 5.60 22.34 17.29
C ASP A 271 4.59 22.82 16.23
N ILE A 272 4.39 22.04 15.14
CA ILE A 272 3.56 22.45 13.99
C ILE A 272 2.19 21.79 14.01
N ILE A 273 2.07 20.57 14.54
CA ILE A 273 0.81 19.83 14.66
C ILE A 273 0.00 20.37 15.83
#